data_3fb5544704613301125586973d6e5556
#
_entry.id   3fb5544704613301125586973d6e5556
#
_cell.length_a   1.000
_cell.length_b   1.000
_cell.length_c   1.000
_cell.angle_alpha   90.00
_cell.angle_beta   90.00
_cell.angle_gamma   90.00
#
_symmetry.space_group_name_H-M   'P 1'
#
loop_
_entity.id
_entity.type
_entity.pdbx_description
1 polymer ?
#
loop_
_entity_poly.entity_id
_entity_poly.type
_entity_poly.pdbx_seq_one_letter_code
_entity_poly.pdbx_strand_id
1 'polypeptide(L)'
;KVKYNGDASRIWSNNPSSAKVVYEFLQFKGSGKKIATMAANILARQFKIPFSDYYSIDISPDVHILRVMRRTGLVGNNADLDSIIYKARELNPEFPGIIDFSCWEIGRTWCRPSNPNCNECIISSECKKVIQD
;
A
#
# COMPACT_ATOMS: atom_id res chain seq x y z
N LYS A 1 -6.39 -16.52 -20.28
CA LYS A 1 -6.67 -17.99 -20.07
C LYS A 1 -5.54 -18.86 -20.62
N VAL A 2 -5.01 -18.55 -21.78
CA VAL A 2 -3.94 -19.32 -22.46
C VAL A 2 -2.60 -19.25 -21.72
N LYS A 3 -2.21 -18.06 -21.22
CA LYS A 3 -0.89 -17.82 -20.61
C LYS A 3 -0.61 -18.67 -19.35
N TYR A 4 -1.65 -18.96 -18.55
CA TYR A 4 -1.50 -19.65 -17.26
C TYR A 4 -2.21 -21.02 -17.23
N ASN A 5 -2.78 -21.49 -18.31
CA ASN A 5 -3.60 -22.72 -18.37
C ASN A 5 -4.71 -22.77 -17.30
N GLY A 6 -5.27 -21.61 -16.93
CA GLY A 6 -6.28 -21.52 -15.91
C GLY A 6 -5.77 -21.56 -14.46
N ASP A 7 -4.46 -21.65 -14.25
CA ASP A 7 -3.81 -21.67 -12.93
C ASP A 7 -3.14 -20.33 -12.63
N ALA A 8 -3.79 -19.50 -11.81
CA ALA A 8 -3.30 -18.19 -11.43
C ALA A 8 -2.03 -18.25 -10.56
N SER A 9 -1.77 -19.36 -9.86
CA SER A 9 -0.59 -19.51 -9.00
C SER A 9 0.73 -19.40 -9.77
N ARG A 10 0.70 -19.63 -11.08
CA ARG A 10 1.86 -19.45 -11.96
C ARG A 10 2.38 -18.02 -12.04
N ILE A 11 1.57 -17.02 -11.65
CA ILE A 11 1.99 -15.62 -11.57
C ILE A 11 3.08 -15.45 -10.50
N TRP A 12 2.94 -16.15 -9.38
CA TRP A 12 3.81 -16.00 -8.21
C TRP A 12 4.59 -17.24 -7.82
N SER A 13 4.57 -18.29 -8.64
CA SER A 13 5.38 -19.49 -8.40
C SER A 13 6.88 -19.25 -8.70
N ASN A 14 7.74 -20.07 -8.10
CA ASN A 14 9.18 -20.06 -8.33
C ASN A 14 9.92 -18.79 -7.87
N ASN A 15 9.51 -18.24 -6.72
CA ASN A 15 10.19 -17.10 -6.09
C ASN A 15 10.46 -15.93 -7.05
N PRO A 16 9.41 -15.38 -7.71
CA PRO A 16 9.59 -14.30 -8.68
C PRO A 16 9.99 -12.99 -8.01
N SER A 17 10.50 -12.04 -8.79
CA SER A 17 10.65 -10.66 -8.32
C SER A 17 9.29 -10.00 -8.11
N SER A 18 9.23 -9.07 -7.16
CA SER A 18 8.01 -8.27 -6.94
C SER A 18 7.58 -7.52 -8.20
N ALA A 19 8.54 -7.00 -8.95
CA ALA A 19 8.29 -6.32 -10.23
C ALA A 19 7.59 -7.24 -11.24
N LYS A 20 8.03 -8.50 -11.35
CA LYS A 20 7.38 -9.48 -12.23
C LYS A 20 5.93 -9.72 -11.82
N VAL A 21 5.67 -9.92 -10.54
CA VAL A 21 4.31 -10.18 -10.04
C VAL A 21 3.38 -8.99 -10.31
N VAL A 22 3.83 -7.77 -9.99
CA VAL A 22 3.06 -6.54 -10.29
C VAL A 22 2.81 -6.40 -11.78
N TYR A 23 3.85 -6.60 -12.62
CA TYR A 23 3.72 -6.54 -14.08
C TYR A 23 2.68 -7.53 -14.62
N GLU A 24 2.69 -8.77 -14.12
CA GLU A 24 1.71 -9.79 -14.54
C GLU A 24 0.27 -9.40 -14.17
N PHE A 25 0.06 -8.83 -12.98
CA PHE A 25 -1.27 -8.33 -12.60
C PHE A 25 -1.73 -7.14 -13.46
N LEU A 26 -0.82 -6.30 -13.92
CA LEU A 26 -1.14 -5.19 -14.82
C LEU A 26 -1.64 -5.64 -16.19
N GLN A 27 -1.36 -6.90 -16.60
CA GLN A 27 -1.83 -7.44 -17.88
C GLN A 27 -3.34 -7.80 -17.88
N PHE A 28 -3.97 -7.85 -16.72
CA PHE A 28 -5.41 -8.14 -16.65
C PHE A 28 -6.24 -6.89 -16.91
N LYS A 29 -7.23 -7.03 -17.77
CA LYS A 29 -8.17 -5.93 -18.07
C LYS A 29 -8.81 -5.41 -16.80
N GLY A 30 -8.75 -4.12 -16.57
CA GLY A 30 -9.29 -3.47 -15.37
C GLY A 30 -8.33 -3.43 -14.17
N SER A 31 -7.16 -4.06 -14.26
CA SER A 31 -6.13 -4.00 -13.22
C SER A 31 -5.21 -2.81 -13.48
N GLY A 32 -5.41 -1.74 -12.73
CA GLY A 32 -4.49 -0.60 -12.70
C GLY A 32 -3.41 -0.78 -11.64
N LYS A 33 -2.51 0.21 -11.52
CA LYS A 33 -1.38 0.22 -10.58
C LYS A 33 -1.82 -0.08 -9.13
N LYS A 34 -2.91 0.55 -8.66
CA LYS A 34 -3.45 0.32 -7.31
C LYS A 34 -3.80 -1.15 -7.06
N ILE A 35 -4.53 -1.77 -7.99
CA ILE A 35 -4.97 -3.16 -7.86
C ILE A 35 -3.78 -4.12 -7.96
N ALA A 36 -2.88 -3.90 -8.90
CA ALA A 36 -1.73 -4.76 -9.11
C ALA A 36 -0.76 -4.76 -7.90
N THR A 37 -0.44 -3.58 -7.36
CA THR A 37 0.42 -3.47 -6.18
C THR A 37 -0.25 -4.02 -4.93
N MET A 38 -1.56 -3.78 -4.75
CA MET A 38 -2.32 -4.33 -3.63
C MET A 38 -2.38 -5.85 -3.68
N ALA A 39 -2.60 -6.44 -4.85
CA ALA A 39 -2.62 -7.90 -5.02
C ALA A 39 -1.26 -8.52 -4.66
N ALA A 40 -0.15 -7.95 -5.15
CA ALA A 40 1.19 -8.39 -4.80
C ALA A 40 1.48 -8.27 -3.29
N ASN A 41 1.03 -7.17 -2.67
CA ASN A 41 1.17 -6.94 -1.23
C ASN A 41 0.41 -7.99 -0.42
N ILE A 42 -0.83 -8.30 -0.80
CA ILE A 42 -1.65 -9.32 -0.14
C ILE A 42 -0.96 -10.69 -0.24
N LEU A 43 -0.47 -11.07 -1.42
CA LEU A 43 0.27 -12.34 -1.60
C LEU A 43 1.50 -12.41 -0.68
N ALA A 44 2.30 -11.36 -0.65
CA ALA A 44 3.51 -11.31 0.17
C ALA A 44 3.20 -11.31 1.67
N ARG A 45 2.28 -10.44 2.11
CA ARG A 45 2.07 -10.15 3.52
C ARG A 45 1.07 -11.12 4.19
N GLN A 46 -0.06 -11.42 3.55
CA GLN A 46 -1.09 -12.29 4.13
C GLN A 46 -0.84 -13.76 3.82
N PHE A 47 -0.57 -14.08 2.56
CA PHE A 47 -0.38 -15.46 2.12
C PHE A 47 1.06 -15.94 2.26
N LYS A 48 1.99 -15.06 2.65
CA LYS A 48 3.41 -15.40 2.86
C LYS A 48 4.06 -16.06 1.64
N ILE A 49 3.59 -15.70 0.45
CA ILE A 49 4.20 -16.17 -0.80
C ILE A 49 5.62 -15.56 -0.89
N PRO A 50 6.66 -16.38 -1.05
CA PRO A 50 8.02 -15.86 -1.14
C PRO A 50 8.26 -15.17 -2.48
N PHE A 51 8.80 -13.95 -2.44
CA PHE A 51 9.33 -13.23 -3.58
C PHE A 51 10.83 -13.03 -3.39
N SER A 52 11.58 -12.90 -4.49
CA SER A 52 13.02 -12.63 -4.42
C SER A 52 13.36 -11.23 -3.87
N ASP A 53 12.40 -10.30 -3.93
CA ASP A 53 12.47 -8.94 -3.39
C ASP A 53 11.05 -8.38 -3.18
N TYR A 54 10.93 -7.20 -2.55
CA TYR A 54 9.64 -6.53 -2.30
C TYR A 54 9.63 -5.05 -2.69
N TYR A 55 10.71 -4.53 -3.28
CA TYR A 55 10.88 -3.10 -3.56
C TYR A 55 9.88 -2.54 -4.59
N SER A 56 9.31 -3.38 -5.46
CA SER A 56 8.29 -2.97 -6.44
C SER A 56 6.85 -3.07 -5.91
N ILE A 57 6.66 -3.51 -4.66
CA ILE A 57 5.36 -3.46 -4.00
C ILE A 57 5.24 -2.09 -3.34
N ASP A 58 4.73 -1.15 -4.10
CA ASP A 58 4.48 0.21 -3.62
C ASP A 58 3.28 0.26 -2.66
N ILE A 59 3.21 1.35 -1.90
CA ILE A 59 1.98 1.70 -1.18
C ILE A 59 0.88 2.00 -2.21
N SER A 60 -0.34 1.54 -1.95
CA SER A 60 -1.47 1.82 -2.84
C SER A 60 -1.86 3.29 -2.78
N PRO A 61 -1.96 4.00 -3.91
CA PRO A 61 -2.40 5.39 -3.90
C PRO A 61 -3.89 5.48 -3.55
N ASP A 62 -4.16 5.66 -2.27
CA ASP A 62 -5.50 5.67 -1.69
C ASP A 62 -5.73 6.91 -0.82
N VAL A 63 -6.96 7.44 -0.84
CA VAL A 63 -7.32 8.66 -0.10
C VAL A 63 -7.25 8.48 1.41
N HIS A 64 -7.48 7.27 1.93
CA HIS A 64 -7.33 6.98 3.35
C HIS A 64 -5.86 7.05 3.76
N ILE A 65 -4.99 6.44 2.97
CA ILE A 65 -3.54 6.44 3.21
C ILE A 65 -2.98 7.85 3.12
N LEU A 66 -3.34 8.61 2.08
CA LEU A 66 -2.92 10.01 1.93
C LEU A 66 -3.31 10.86 3.14
N ARG A 67 -4.56 10.71 3.61
CA ARG A 67 -5.04 11.45 4.79
C ARG A 67 -4.25 11.08 6.04
N VAL A 68 -3.99 9.80 6.27
CA VAL A 68 -3.19 9.36 7.43
C VAL A 68 -1.78 9.92 7.34
N MET A 69 -1.11 9.81 6.19
CA MET A 69 0.26 10.30 6.02
C MET A 69 0.37 11.83 6.17
N ARG A 70 -0.63 12.59 5.72
CA ARG A 70 -0.69 14.04 5.97
C ARG A 70 -0.87 14.36 7.46
N ARG A 71 -1.85 13.75 8.11
CA ARG A 71 -2.19 14.02 9.52
C ARG A 71 -1.13 13.54 10.52
N THR A 72 -0.40 12.50 10.19
CA THR A 72 0.76 12.06 10.96
C THR A 72 1.98 12.95 10.77
N GLY A 73 1.98 13.78 9.72
CA GLY A 73 3.10 14.64 9.34
C GLY A 73 4.23 13.90 8.61
N LEU A 74 3.96 12.70 8.09
CA LEU A 74 4.90 11.98 7.23
C LEU A 74 5.09 12.66 5.87
N VAL A 75 4.03 13.30 5.37
CA VAL A 75 4.06 14.15 4.18
C VAL A 75 3.43 15.52 4.47
N GLY A 76 3.74 16.52 3.66
CA GLY A 76 3.13 17.83 3.78
C GLY A 76 1.64 17.84 3.42
N ASN A 77 0.92 18.88 3.85
CA ASN A 77 -0.52 19.01 3.60
C ASN A 77 -0.88 19.05 2.11
N ASN A 78 0.02 19.55 1.27
CA ASN A 78 -0.16 19.66 -0.18
C ASN A 78 0.30 18.39 -0.93
N ALA A 79 0.77 17.36 -0.23
CA ALA A 79 1.19 16.11 -0.86
C ALA A 79 0.02 15.46 -1.60
N ASP A 80 0.27 14.93 -2.77
CA ASP A 80 -0.67 14.17 -3.58
C ASP A 80 -0.48 12.65 -3.43
N LEU A 81 -1.20 11.89 -4.24
CA LEU A 81 -1.10 10.43 -4.24
C LEU A 81 0.26 9.91 -4.72
N ASP A 82 0.95 10.64 -5.59
CA ASP A 82 2.30 10.27 -6.02
C ASP A 82 3.33 10.52 -4.92
N SER A 83 3.16 11.59 -4.16
CA SER A 83 4.02 11.93 -3.03
C SER A 83 4.08 10.83 -1.97
N ILE A 84 2.96 10.17 -1.68
CA ILE A 84 2.95 9.09 -0.69
C ILE A 84 3.71 7.85 -1.15
N ILE A 85 3.72 7.57 -2.46
CA ILE A 85 4.49 6.45 -3.02
C ILE A 85 5.97 6.65 -2.77
N TYR A 86 6.50 7.82 -3.13
CA TYR A 86 7.91 8.13 -2.96
C TYR A 86 8.29 8.26 -1.48
N LYS A 87 7.41 8.79 -0.65
CA LYS A 87 7.63 8.82 0.81
C LYS A 87 7.72 7.42 1.41
N ALA A 88 6.86 6.51 0.99
CA ALA A 88 6.92 5.12 1.43
C ALA A 88 8.23 4.43 0.99
N ARG A 89 8.69 4.69 -0.24
CA ARG A 89 10.00 4.20 -0.73
C ARG A 89 11.17 4.78 0.06
N GLU A 90 11.11 6.05 0.46
CA GLU A 90 12.12 6.69 1.32
C GLU A 90 12.16 6.04 2.71
N LEU A 91 10.99 5.77 3.30
CA LEU A 91 10.88 5.20 4.64
C LEU A 91 11.30 3.72 4.70
N ASN A 92 10.95 2.95 3.69
CA ASN A 92 11.33 1.54 3.60
C ASN A 92 11.57 1.15 2.13
N PRO A 93 12.80 1.37 1.62
CA PRO A 93 13.13 1.07 0.22
C PRO A 93 13.08 -0.42 -0.11
N GLU A 94 13.27 -1.29 0.87
CA GLU A 94 13.22 -2.74 0.64
C GLU A 94 11.80 -3.26 0.46
N PHE A 95 10.84 -2.69 1.19
CA PHE A 95 9.43 -3.04 1.08
C PHE A 95 8.53 -1.80 1.29
N PRO A 96 8.39 -0.93 0.29
CA PRO A 96 7.61 0.31 0.42
C PRO A 96 6.14 0.09 0.84
N GLY A 97 5.53 -0.99 0.37
CA GLY A 97 4.14 -1.34 0.65
C GLY A 97 3.88 -1.92 2.04
N ILE A 98 4.91 -2.07 2.90
CA ILE A 98 4.74 -2.72 4.21
C ILE A 98 3.72 -1.99 5.10
N ILE A 99 3.65 -0.67 5.00
CA ILE A 99 2.75 0.17 5.80
C ILE A 99 1.37 0.39 5.17
N ASP A 100 1.14 -0.12 3.97
CA ASP A 100 -0.09 0.09 3.19
C ASP A 100 -1.35 -0.24 4.00
N PHE A 101 -1.46 -1.50 4.42
CA PHE A 101 -2.63 -1.97 5.15
C PHE A 101 -2.84 -1.24 6.47
N SER A 102 -1.78 -1.00 7.22
CA SER A 102 -1.86 -0.29 8.51
C SER A 102 -2.37 1.14 8.33
N CYS A 103 -1.86 1.87 7.35
CA CYS A 103 -2.34 3.21 7.04
C CYS A 103 -3.80 3.21 6.57
N TRP A 104 -4.18 2.25 5.73
CA TRP A 104 -5.55 2.11 5.27
C TRP A 104 -6.51 1.80 6.41
N GLU A 105 -6.16 0.86 7.30
CA GLU A 105 -6.96 0.48 8.47
C GLU A 105 -7.13 1.65 9.44
N ILE A 106 -6.04 2.36 9.76
CA ILE A 106 -6.08 3.57 10.58
C ILE A 106 -7.00 4.62 9.94
N GLY A 107 -6.86 4.83 8.63
CA GLY A 107 -7.61 5.83 7.89
C GLY A 107 -9.10 5.58 7.86
N ARG A 108 -9.53 4.32 7.82
CA ARG A 108 -10.95 3.99 7.80
C ARG A 108 -11.57 3.85 9.20
N THR A 109 -10.79 3.44 10.19
CA THR A 109 -11.30 3.16 11.54
C THR A 109 -11.30 4.40 12.44
N TRP A 110 -10.16 5.04 12.58
CA TRP A 110 -9.99 6.16 13.52
C TRP A 110 -9.79 7.51 12.81
N CYS A 111 -8.91 7.55 11.82
CA CYS A 111 -8.53 8.78 11.12
C CYS A 111 -9.53 9.13 10.02
N ARG A 112 -10.82 9.22 10.37
CA ARG A 112 -11.94 9.51 9.44
C ARG A 112 -11.83 10.92 8.87
N PRO A 113 -12.42 11.20 7.69
CA PRO A 113 -12.42 12.54 7.10
C PRO A 113 -12.98 13.58 8.06
N SER A 114 -14.17 13.31 8.63
CA SER A 114 -14.82 14.14 9.63
C SER A 114 -14.79 13.45 10.99
N ASN A 115 -14.61 14.23 12.05
CA ASN A 115 -14.59 13.76 13.42
C ASN A 115 -13.65 12.55 13.64
N PRO A 116 -12.34 12.71 13.41
CA PRO A 116 -11.39 11.62 13.65
C PRO A 116 -11.37 11.25 15.13
N ASN A 117 -11.40 9.94 15.43
CA ASN A 117 -11.33 9.44 16.80
C ASN A 117 -9.85 9.26 17.23
N CYS A 118 -9.18 10.40 17.45
CA CYS A 118 -7.76 10.40 17.81
C CYS A 118 -7.48 9.78 19.18
N ASN A 119 -8.44 9.82 20.11
CA ASN A 119 -8.23 9.31 21.46
C ASN A 119 -8.11 7.79 21.51
N GLU A 120 -8.82 7.09 20.62
CA GLU A 120 -8.76 5.64 20.51
C GLU A 120 -7.78 5.16 19.41
N CYS A 121 -7.17 6.08 18.68
CA CYS A 121 -6.28 5.72 17.58
C CYS A 121 -4.99 5.08 18.11
N ILE A 122 -4.64 3.92 17.56
CA ILE A 122 -3.49 3.12 17.99
C ILE A 122 -2.13 3.80 17.84
N ILE A 123 -2.06 4.86 16.99
CA ILE A 123 -0.83 5.66 16.81
C ILE A 123 -0.97 7.08 17.39
N SER A 124 -1.93 7.30 18.29
CA SER A 124 -2.25 8.65 18.79
C SER A 124 -1.06 9.33 19.48
N SER A 125 -0.21 8.58 20.19
CA SER A 125 0.98 9.10 20.87
C SER A 125 2.03 9.65 19.91
N GLU A 126 2.19 9.01 18.74
CA GLU A 126 3.23 9.34 17.77
C GLU A 126 2.72 10.26 16.64
N CYS A 127 1.41 10.47 16.60
CA CYS A 127 0.78 11.24 15.52
C CYS A 127 0.87 12.75 15.79
N LYS A 128 1.36 13.52 14.83
CA LYS A 128 1.41 15.01 14.92
C LYS A 128 0.03 15.66 14.93
N LYS A 129 -1.02 14.92 14.58
CA LYS A 129 -2.42 15.39 14.54
C LYS A 129 -2.59 16.67 13.69
N VAL A 130 -1.95 16.72 12.53
CA VAL A 130 -2.10 17.83 11.58
C VAL A 130 -3.49 17.72 10.95
N ILE A 131 -4.50 18.21 11.68
CA ILE A 131 -5.89 18.21 11.24
C ILE A 131 -6.21 19.62 10.76
N GLN A 132 -6.54 19.75 9.48
CA GLN A 132 -7.10 20.97 8.92
C GLN A 132 -8.62 20.83 8.97
N ASP A 133 -9.28 21.78 9.59
CA ASP A 133 -10.74 21.93 9.62
C ASP A 133 -11.29 22.32 8.23
#